data_c9f58a9339e29b37587a881a487b1cb4
#
_entry.id   c9f58a9339e29b37587a881a487b1cb4
#
_cell.length_a   1.000
_cell.length_b   1.000
_cell.length_c   1.000
_cell.angle_alpha   90.00
_cell.angle_beta   90.00
_cell.angle_gamma   90.00
#
_symmetry.space_group_name_H-M   'P 1'
#
loop_
_entity.id
_entity.type
_entity.pdbx_description
1 polymer ?
#
loop_
_entity_poly.entity_id
_entity_poly.type
_entity_poly.pdbx_seq_one_letter_code
_entity_poly.pdbx_strand_id
1 'polypeptide(L)'
;MTIVAFQGEHGAYSEEACRKHFGDDVMTLPCRTFEEIFSAVESGQADFGAVPVENSTAGSINKSYDLLLDHDLKVHGEILLRVRHNLLVVPGKTGEIRQVRSHPQALAQCESYLNRRKLAAVPWYDTAGSAKDLAANPVEGVAVIASKLAAEVYGLEVVEEGIEDMPNNYTRFFVVGKGEPPRSTRSKTSLVFAVPNTPGSLYHALGEFATRQVNLTKLESRPRRNRPWQYVFYVDLDGHWQEEHISAAIVGLLNRAAFVKLLGSYPAAPPLEQESIAGQSALLQI
;
A
#
# COMPACT_ATOMS: atom_id res chain seq x y z
N MET A 1 -15.09 -11.14 -16.21
CA MET A 1 -14.48 -9.80 -16.10
C MET A 1 -14.13 -9.63 -14.62
N THR A 2 -12.88 -9.36 -14.28
CA THR A 2 -12.42 -9.29 -12.88
C THR A 2 -12.86 -7.98 -12.24
N ILE A 3 -13.43 -8.07 -11.03
CA ILE A 3 -13.83 -6.90 -10.23
C ILE A 3 -12.88 -6.78 -9.04
N VAL A 4 -12.28 -5.61 -8.86
CA VAL A 4 -11.32 -5.35 -7.77
C VAL A 4 -11.79 -4.18 -6.91
N ALA A 5 -12.04 -4.45 -5.63
CA ALA A 5 -12.39 -3.43 -4.65
C ALA A 5 -11.14 -2.67 -4.19
N PHE A 6 -11.26 -1.35 -4.02
CA PHE A 6 -10.18 -0.48 -3.54
C PHE A 6 -10.74 0.64 -2.66
N GLN A 7 -9.92 1.24 -1.81
CA GLN A 7 -10.35 2.38 -0.99
C GLN A 7 -10.10 3.69 -1.71
N GLY A 8 -11.11 4.57 -1.71
CA GLY A 8 -11.08 5.92 -2.27
C GLY A 8 -12.12 6.15 -3.36
N GLU A 9 -12.05 7.30 -4.00
CA GLU A 9 -12.84 7.66 -5.17
C GLU A 9 -12.15 7.17 -6.46
N HIS A 10 -12.86 7.11 -7.58
CA HIS A 10 -12.23 6.88 -8.88
C HIS A 10 -11.11 7.88 -9.12
N GLY A 11 -10.02 7.45 -9.75
CA GLY A 11 -8.81 8.24 -9.91
C GLY A 11 -7.85 8.18 -8.70
N ALA A 12 -8.17 7.45 -7.62
CA ALA A 12 -7.25 7.27 -6.49
C ALA A 12 -6.01 6.45 -6.86
N TYR A 13 -4.91 6.62 -6.11
CA TYR A 13 -3.70 5.78 -6.27
C TYR A 13 -4.00 4.29 -6.06
N SER A 14 -4.98 3.96 -5.21
CA SER A 14 -5.42 2.58 -5.02
C SER A 14 -6.07 2.00 -6.29
N GLU A 15 -6.82 2.80 -7.06
CA GLU A 15 -7.34 2.39 -8.37
C GLU A 15 -6.22 2.24 -9.41
N GLU A 16 -5.27 3.16 -9.43
CA GLU A 16 -4.08 3.06 -10.28
C GLU A 16 -3.29 1.77 -10.01
N ALA A 17 -3.16 1.37 -8.73
CA ALA A 17 -2.58 0.09 -8.35
C ALA A 17 -3.38 -1.10 -8.91
N CYS A 18 -4.72 -1.05 -8.87
CA CYS A 18 -5.57 -2.09 -9.46
C CYS A 18 -5.32 -2.22 -10.97
N ARG A 19 -5.35 -1.11 -11.71
CA ARG A 19 -5.10 -1.10 -13.15
C ARG A 19 -3.70 -1.58 -13.50
N LYS A 20 -2.69 -1.16 -12.77
CA LYS A 20 -1.31 -1.62 -12.96
C LYS A 20 -1.16 -3.14 -12.84
N HIS A 21 -1.90 -3.78 -11.94
CA HIS A 21 -1.78 -5.21 -11.67
C HIS A 21 -2.66 -6.08 -12.55
N PHE A 22 -3.90 -5.66 -12.79
CA PHE A 22 -4.91 -6.44 -13.50
C PHE A 22 -5.11 -6.02 -14.97
N GLY A 23 -4.49 -4.92 -15.40
CA GLY A 23 -4.70 -4.30 -16.70
C GLY A 23 -5.81 -3.25 -16.70
N ASP A 24 -5.84 -2.43 -17.77
CA ASP A 24 -6.75 -1.28 -17.86
C ASP A 24 -8.25 -1.68 -17.99
N ASP A 25 -8.53 -2.88 -18.47
CA ASP A 25 -9.89 -3.42 -18.63
C ASP A 25 -10.51 -3.96 -17.32
N VAL A 26 -9.80 -3.85 -16.20
CA VAL A 26 -10.32 -4.29 -14.90
C VAL A 26 -11.50 -3.42 -14.44
N MET A 27 -12.55 -4.04 -13.94
CA MET A 27 -13.61 -3.31 -13.23
C MET A 27 -13.17 -2.99 -11.83
N THR A 28 -13.23 -1.71 -11.46
CA THR A 28 -12.84 -1.24 -10.14
C THR A 28 -14.06 -0.86 -9.31
N LEU A 29 -14.09 -1.29 -8.04
CA LEU A 29 -15.18 -1.01 -7.09
C LEU A 29 -14.66 -0.09 -5.98
N PRO A 30 -15.03 1.21 -6.00
CA PRO A 30 -14.62 2.14 -4.96
C PRO A 30 -15.32 1.84 -3.62
N CYS A 31 -14.54 1.79 -2.55
CA CYS A 31 -14.98 1.58 -1.18
C CYS A 31 -14.56 2.78 -0.32
N ARG A 32 -15.38 3.12 0.67
CA ARG A 32 -15.09 4.25 1.58
C ARG A 32 -14.06 3.87 2.63
N THR A 33 -14.06 2.61 3.06
CA THR A 33 -13.19 2.11 4.12
C THR A 33 -12.48 0.82 3.70
N PHE A 34 -11.41 0.47 4.41
CA PHE A 34 -10.73 -0.80 4.17
C PHE A 34 -11.61 -1.99 4.53
N GLU A 35 -12.48 -1.88 5.55
CA GLU A 35 -13.44 -2.91 5.93
C GLU A 35 -14.41 -3.24 4.80
N GLU A 36 -14.86 -2.23 4.06
CA GLU A 36 -15.73 -2.42 2.90
C GLU A 36 -15.04 -3.23 1.79
N ILE A 37 -13.71 -3.10 1.61
CA ILE A 37 -12.95 -3.93 0.64
C ILE A 37 -13.06 -5.40 1.03
N PHE A 38 -12.76 -5.73 2.31
CA PHE A 38 -12.83 -7.12 2.78
C PHE A 38 -14.25 -7.67 2.67
N SER A 39 -15.25 -6.89 3.07
CA SER A 39 -16.67 -7.27 2.96
C SER A 39 -17.11 -7.50 1.50
N ALA A 40 -16.66 -6.65 0.56
CA ALA A 40 -16.96 -6.80 -0.86
C ALA A 40 -16.38 -8.11 -1.44
N VAL A 41 -15.15 -8.48 -1.05
CA VAL A 41 -14.54 -9.74 -1.47
C VAL A 41 -15.23 -10.94 -0.81
N GLU A 42 -15.52 -10.89 0.49
CA GLU A 42 -16.17 -11.96 1.22
C GLU A 42 -17.60 -12.21 0.73
N SER A 43 -18.35 -11.17 0.39
CA SER A 43 -19.70 -11.28 -0.17
C SER A 43 -19.72 -11.69 -1.66
N GLY A 44 -18.58 -11.62 -2.36
CA GLY A 44 -18.50 -11.91 -3.80
C GLY A 44 -18.94 -10.74 -4.69
N GLN A 45 -19.05 -9.53 -4.16
CA GLN A 45 -19.24 -8.31 -4.96
C GLN A 45 -17.97 -7.94 -5.71
N ALA A 46 -16.81 -8.32 -5.20
CA ALA A 46 -15.52 -8.21 -5.87
C ALA A 46 -14.80 -9.58 -5.82
N ASP A 47 -13.99 -9.84 -6.85
CA ASP A 47 -13.15 -11.04 -6.90
C ASP A 47 -11.91 -10.86 -6.02
N PHE A 48 -11.36 -9.63 -6.00
CA PHE A 48 -10.18 -9.25 -5.24
C PHE A 48 -10.35 -7.89 -4.58
N GLY A 49 -9.49 -7.62 -3.59
CA GLY A 49 -9.34 -6.30 -2.99
C GLY A 49 -7.88 -5.83 -3.05
N ALA A 50 -7.66 -4.57 -3.41
CA ALA A 50 -6.35 -3.93 -3.31
C ALA A 50 -6.26 -3.13 -2.00
N VAL A 51 -5.44 -3.59 -1.07
CA VAL A 51 -5.33 -3.06 0.28
C VAL A 51 -3.94 -2.47 0.50
N PRO A 52 -3.79 -1.14 0.72
CA PRO A 52 -2.49 -0.56 0.99
C PRO A 52 -1.99 -1.03 2.36
N VAL A 53 -0.76 -1.55 2.43
CA VAL A 53 -0.18 -2.11 3.66
C VAL A 53 1.03 -1.34 4.17
N GLU A 54 1.72 -0.63 3.28
CA GLU A 54 2.94 0.10 3.63
C GLU A 54 3.19 1.24 2.65
N ASN A 55 3.67 2.37 3.16
CA ASN A 55 4.17 3.47 2.34
C ASN A 55 5.61 3.78 2.77
N SER A 56 6.51 3.99 1.80
CA SER A 56 7.94 4.17 2.04
C SER A 56 8.29 5.40 2.88
N THR A 57 7.40 6.39 2.92
CA THR A 57 7.59 7.64 3.69
C THR A 57 6.78 7.68 4.98
N ALA A 58 5.60 7.06 5.01
CA ALA A 58 4.68 7.08 6.15
C ALA A 58 4.71 5.80 7.00
N GLY A 59 5.40 4.75 6.52
CA GLY A 59 5.48 3.46 7.21
C GLY A 59 4.26 2.57 7.01
N SER A 60 4.06 1.65 7.94
CA SER A 60 3.02 0.62 7.85
C SER A 60 1.61 1.15 8.11
N ILE A 61 0.66 0.67 7.30
CA ILE A 61 -0.75 1.01 7.42
C ILE A 61 -1.42 0.02 8.36
N ASN A 62 -1.41 0.38 9.62
CA ASN A 62 -1.79 -0.46 10.75
C ASN A 62 -3.16 -1.13 10.62
N LYS A 63 -4.14 -0.39 10.11
CA LYS A 63 -5.52 -0.87 9.94
C LYS A 63 -5.61 -2.05 8.97
N SER A 64 -4.83 -2.04 7.90
CA SER A 64 -4.80 -3.12 6.92
C SER A 64 -4.29 -4.43 7.50
N TYR A 65 -3.25 -4.37 8.34
CA TYR A 65 -2.73 -5.55 9.03
C TYR A 65 -3.71 -6.13 10.05
N ASP A 66 -4.47 -5.27 10.74
CA ASP A 66 -5.51 -5.73 11.66
C ASP A 66 -6.61 -6.48 10.90
N LEU A 67 -7.04 -5.97 9.75
CA LEU A 67 -8.04 -6.62 8.90
C LEU A 67 -7.54 -7.95 8.32
N LEU A 68 -6.28 -8.02 7.90
CA LEU A 68 -5.66 -9.28 7.45
C LEU A 68 -5.61 -10.34 8.57
N LEU A 69 -5.53 -9.91 9.83
CA LEU A 69 -5.61 -10.81 10.97
C LEU A 69 -7.05 -11.28 11.24
N ASP A 70 -8.01 -10.38 11.16
CA ASP A 70 -9.40 -10.59 11.55
C ASP A 70 -10.22 -11.34 10.48
N HIS A 71 -9.88 -11.19 9.18
CA HIS A 71 -10.57 -11.81 8.05
C HIS A 71 -9.83 -13.02 7.50
N ASP A 72 -10.56 -13.96 6.85
CA ASP A 72 -9.98 -15.21 6.32
C ASP A 72 -9.67 -15.13 4.81
N LEU A 73 -9.42 -13.94 4.30
CA LEU A 73 -8.92 -13.74 2.94
C LEU A 73 -7.41 -14.01 2.87
N LYS A 74 -6.96 -14.48 1.71
CA LYS A 74 -5.54 -14.73 1.44
C LYS A 74 -4.92 -13.61 0.61
N VAL A 75 -3.64 -13.37 0.80
CA VAL A 75 -2.86 -12.50 -0.07
C VAL A 75 -2.51 -13.25 -1.34
N HIS A 76 -2.99 -12.76 -2.49
CA HIS A 76 -2.80 -13.33 -3.82
C HIS A 76 -1.67 -12.68 -4.61
N GLY A 77 -1.19 -11.52 -4.17
CA GLY A 77 -0.13 -10.78 -4.81
C GLY A 77 0.22 -9.50 -4.06
N GLU A 78 1.29 -8.86 -4.50
CA GLU A 78 1.66 -7.54 -4.03
C GLU A 78 1.86 -6.58 -5.21
N ILE A 79 1.55 -5.30 -4.98
CA ILE A 79 1.71 -4.23 -5.96
C ILE A 79 2.59 -3.16 -5.32
N LEU A 80 3.65 -2.76 -6.04
CA LEU A 80 4.46 -1.60 -5.67
C LEU A 80 4.12 -0.46 -6.62
N LEU A 81 3.46 0.57 -6.11
CA LEU A 81 3.08 1.75 -6.86
C LEU A 81 3.91 2.94 -6.43
N ARG A 82 4.56 3.61 -7.37
CA ARG A 82 5.16 4.92 -7.13
C ARG A 82 4.05 5.97 -7.06
N VAL A 83 3.98 6.69 -5.96
CA VAL A 83 3.02 7.78 -5.78
C VAL A 83 3.63 9.05 -6.36
N ARG A 84 3.06 9.53 -7.46
CA ARG A 84 3.43 10.82 -8.08
C ARG A 84 2.31 11.81 -7.87
N HIS A 85 2.61 12.91 -7.21
CA HIS A 85 1.66 13.98 -7.00
C HIS A 85 1.72 14.98 -8.15
N ASN A 86 0.55 15.32 -8.71
CA ASN A 86 0.45 16.28 -9.81
C ASN A 86 -0.44 17.44 -9.39
N LEU A 87 -0.11 18.62 -9.89
CA LEU A 87 -0.95 19.80 -9.73
C LEU A 87 -1.97 19.84 -10.87
N LEU A 88 -3.24 19.78 -10.53
CA LEU A 88 -4.35 19.72 -11.49
C LEU A 88 -5.25 20.94 -11.39
N VAL A 89 -5.75 21.40 -12.53
CA VAL A 89 -6.69 22.52 -12.64
C VAL A 89 -7.84 22.18 -13.58
N VAL A 90 -8.90 22.98 -13.52
CA VAL A 90 -9.98 22.90 -14.51
C VAL A 90 -9.50 23.53 -15.83
N PRO A 91 -9.63 22.82 -16.98
CA PRO A 91 -9.22 23.35 -18.28
C PRO A 91 -9.84 24.71 -18.59
N GLY A 92 -9.04 25.61 -19.17
CA GLY A 92 -9.49 26.95 -19.57
C GLY A 92 -9.69 27.96 -18.44
N LYS A 93 -9.47 27.55 -17.17
CA LYS A 93 -9.45 28.46 -16.01
C LYS A 93 -8.00 28.80 -15.66
N THR A 94 -7.37 29.63 -16.47
CA THR A 94 -5.93 30.01 -16.40
C THR A 94 -5.62 31.16 -15.46
N GLY A 95 -6.50 31.49 -14.52
CA GLY A 95 -6.23 32.48 -13.47
C GLY A 95 -5.07 32.08 -12.57
N GLU A 96 -4.50 33.05 -11.87
CA GLU A 96 -3.44 32.81 -10.90
C GLU A 96 -3.89 31.82 -9.82
N ILE A 97 -3.19 30.67 -9.70
CA ILE A 97 -3.48 29.67 -8.66
C ILE A 97 -3.06 30.28 -7.30
N ARG A 98 -3.98 30.25 -6.32
CA ARG A 98 -3.75 30.78 -4.97
C ARG A 98 -3.92 29.72 -3.90
N GLN A 99 -4.69 28.67 -4.19
CA GLN A 99 -5.08 27.64 -3.23
C GLN A 99 -4.96 26.27 -3.85
N VAL A 100 -4.50 25.30 -3.05
CA VAL A 100 -4.40 23.90 -3.45
C VAL A 100 -5.12 23.01 -2.44
N ARG A 101 -6.03 22.17 -2.91
CA ARG A 101 -6.80 21.23 -2.09
C ARG A 101 -6.26 19.81 -2.28
N SER A 102 -6.13 19.05 -1.22
CA SER A 102 -5.85 17.63 -1.24
C SER A 102 -5.96 17.00 0.14
N HIS A 103 -5.80 15.67 0.21
CA HIS A 103 -5.64 14.98 1.47
C HIS A 103 -4.45 15.55 2.27
N PRO A 104 -4.55 15.70 3.60
CA PRO A 104 -3.48 16.28 4.44
C PRO A 104 -2.10 15.67 4.21
N GLN A 105 -2.03 14.35 4.01
CA GLN A 105 -0.76 13.65 3.74
C GLN A 105 -0.15 14.08 2.40
N ALA A 106 -0.94 14.22 1.34
CA ALA A 106 -0.46 14.66 0.03
C ALA A 106 0.02 16.12 0.07
N LEU A 107 -0.69 16.99 0.80
CA LEU A 107 -0.25 18.37 1.03
C LEU A 107 1.09 18.42 1.78
N ALA A 108 1.27 17.62 2.82
CA ALA A 108 2.52 17.53 3.57
C ALA A 108 3.68 16.98 2.71
N GLN A 109 3.40 16.04 1.81
CA GLN A 109 4.40 15.49 0.89
C GLN A 109 4.82 16.46 -0.24
N CYS A 110 4.09 17.57 -0.40
CA CYS A 110 4.38 18.63 -1.39
C CYS A 110 4.66 20.00 -0.72
N GLU A 111 5.00 20.00 0.57
CA GLU A 111 5.13 21.25 1.36
C GLU A 111 6.15 22.23 0.76
N SER A 112 7.32 21.75 0.37
CA SER A 112 8.38 22.60 -0.22
C SER A 112 7.90 23.23 -1.54
N TYR A 113 7.19 22.48 -2.35
CA TYR A 113 6.59 22.98 -3.60
C TYR A 113 5.57 24.08 -3.33
N LEU A 114 4.61 23.83 -2.43
CA LEU A 114 3.56 24.78 -2.06
C LEU A 114 4.13 26.08 -1.50
N ASN A 115 5.11 25.98 -0.60
CA ASN A 115 5.79 27.13 0.01
C ASN A 115 6.54 27.95 -1.03
N ARG A 116 7.31 27.31 -1.93
CA ARG A 116 8.05 28.00 -2.99
C ARG A 116 7.13 28.78 -3.94
N ARG A 117 5.96 28.22 -4.24
CA ARG A 117 4.94 28.83 -5.11
C ARG A 117 3.99 29.76 -4.35
N LYS A 118 4.11 29.88 -3.02
CA LYS A 118 3.24 30.67 -2.12
C LYS A 118 1.76 30.28 -2.26
N LEU A 119 1.48 29.00 -2.39
CA LEU A 119 0.13 28.45 -2.55
C LEU A 119 -0.45 28.07 -1.17
N ALA A 120 -1.69 28.45 -0.90
CA ALA A 120 -2.37 28.09 0.34
C ALA A 120 -2.81 26.62 0.29
N ALA A 121 -2.32 25.79 1.23
CA ALA A 121 -2.74 24.40 1.37
C ALA A 121 -4.08 24.31 2.10
N VAL A 122 -5.05 23.62 1.51
CA VAL A 122 -6.38 23.42 2.10
C VAL A 122 -6.69 21.93 2.20
N PRO A 123 -6.79 21.38 3.41
CA PRO A 123 -7.12 19.99 3.63
C PRO A 123 -8.47 19.59 3.02
N TRP A 124 -8.50 18.41 2.40
CA TRP A 124 -9.68 17.79 1.82
C TRP A 124 -9.75 16.33 2.27
N TYR A 125 -10.94 15.71 2.17
CA TYR A 125 -11.16 14.35 2.67
C TYR A 125 -10.37 13.26 1.93
N ASP A 126 -10.07 13.48 0.62
CA ASP A 126 -9.38 12.51 -0.23
C ASP A 126 -8.66 13.22 -1.40
N THR A 127 -7.60 12.63 -1.95
CA THR A 127 -6.86 13.19 -3.09
C THR A 127 -7.70 13.20 -4.37
N ALA A 128 -8.23 12.06 -4.77
CA ALA A 128 -9.10 11.93 -5.94
C ALA A 128 -10.44 12.62 -5.71
N GLY A 129 -10.97 12.58 -4.48
CA GLY A 129 -12.16 13.31 -4.09
C GLY A 129 -12.02 14.81 -4.25
N SER A 130 -10.84 15.39 -3.98
CA SER A 130 -10.60 16.82 -4.25
C SER A 130 -10.66 17.14 -5.74
N ALA A 131 -10.16 16.25 -6.60
CA ALA A 131 -10.24 16.38 -8.06
C ALA A 131 -11.68 16.27 -8.56
N LYS A 132 -12.43 15.28 -8.08
CA LYS A 132 -13.86 15.10 -8.36
C LYS A 132 -14.67 16.34 -8.03
N ASP A 133 -14.48 16.89 -6.83
CA ASP A 133 -15.25 18.03 -6.35
C ASP A 133 -14.88 19.32 -7.10
N LEU A 134 -13.60 19.53 -7.46
CA LEU A 134 -13.16 20.67 -8.26
C LEU A 134 -13.71 20.59 -9.69
N ALA A 135 -13.74 19.42 -10.30
CA ALA A 135 -14.30 19.22 -11.63
C ALA A 135 -15.81 19.48 -11.66
N ALA A 136 -16.54 19.00 -10.63
CA ALA A 136 -17.98 19.22 -10.50
C ALA A 136 -18.34 20.67 -10.19
N ASN A 137 -17.51 21.34 -9.39
CA ASN A 137 -17.72 22.71 -8.91
C ASN A 137 -16.47 23.56 -9.14
N PRO A 138 -16.22 24.01 -10.37
CA PRO A 138 -15.04 24.77 -10.73
C PRO A 138 -14.91 26.10 -9.96
N VAL A 139 -13.78 26.29 -9.28
CA VAL A 139 -13.47 27.52 -8.52
C VAL A 139 -12.23 28.18 -9.11
N GLU A 140 -12.30 29.47 -9.40
CA GLU A 140 -11.17 30.23 -9.93
C GLU A 140 -10.05 30.35 -8.89
N GLY A 141 -8.80 30.20 -9.34
CA GLY A 141 -7.62 30.27 -8.47
C GLY A 141 -7.42 29.06 -7.57
N VAL A 142 -8.19 27.98 -7.76
CA VAL A 142 -8.07 26.74 -7.03
C VAL A 142 -7.49 25.63 -7.92
N ALA A 143 -6.48 24.95 -7.42
CA ALA A 143 -5.92 23.70 -7.95
C ALA A 143 -6.09 22.55 -6.95
N VAL A 144 -5.82 21.33 -7.38
CA VAL A 144 -5.78 20.15 -6.50
C VAL A 144 -4.50 19.36 -6.72
N ILE A 145 -4.08 18.61 -5.69
CA ILE A 145 -3.02 17.61 -5.81
C ILE A 145 -3.69 16.24 -5.88
N ALA A 146 -3.46 15.52 -6.99
CA ALA A 146 -3.96 14.17 -7.18
C ALA A 146 -3.09 13.36 -8.15
N SER A 147 -3.53 12.12 -8.47
CA SER A 147 -2.90 11.25 -9.46
C SER A 147 -3.15 11.76 -10.89
N LYS A 148 -2.37 11.27 -11.84
CA LYS A 148 -2.63 11.48 -13.26
C LYS A 148 -3.94 10.82 -13.70
N LEU A 149 -4.25 9.66 -13.13
CA LEU A 149 -5.52 8.97 -13.38
C LEU A 149 -6.72 9.83 -12.96
N ALA A 150 -6.62 10.58 -11.84
CA ALA A 150 -7.69 11.51 -11.44
C ALA A 150 -7.90 12.63 -12.47
N ALA A 151 -6.81 13.13 -13.08
CA ALA A 151 -6.94 14.12 -14.16
C ALA A 151 -7.71 13.54 -15.36
N GLU A 152 -7.38 12.32 -15.78
CA GLU A 152 -8.05 11.62 -16.89
C GLU A 152 -9.52 11.34 -16.58
N VAL A 153 -9.84 10.82 -15.39
CA VAL A 153 -11.20 10.45 -14.97
C VAL A 153 -12.12 11.68 -14.87
N TYR A 154 -11.60 12.80 -14.36
CA TYR A 154 -12.42 14.00 -14.11
C TYR A 154 -12.24 15.11 -15.14
N GLY A 155 -11.45 14.87 -16.19
CA GLY A 155 -11.23 15.86 -17.25
C GLY A 155 -10.49 17.11 -16.76
N LEU A 156 -9.56 16.96 -15.85
CA LEU A 156 -8.69 18.03 -15.34
C LEU A 156 -7.39 18.08 -16.14
N GLU A 157 -6.79 19.27 -16.19
CA GLU A 157 -5.50 19.51 -16.84
C GLU A 157 -4.36 19.37 -15.83
N VAL A 158 -3.31 18.64 -16.21
CA VAL A 158 -2.07 18.52 -15.43
C VAL A 158 -1.20 19.74 -15.73
N VAL A 159 -1.03 20.62 -14.74
CA VAL A 159 -0.18 21.81 -14.84
C VAL A 159 1.29 21.46 -14.57
N GLU A 160 1.54 20.61 -13.58
CA GLU A 160 2.89 20.20 -13.20
C GLU A 160 2.85 18.77 -12.64
N GLU A 161 3.78 17.91 -13.08
CA GLU A 161 3.90 16.53 -12.66
C GLU A 161 5.03 16.36 -11.62
N GLY A 162 4.86 15.42 -10.66
CA GLY A 162 5.93 15.01 -9.76
C GLY A 162 6.35 16.12 -8.80
N ILE A 163 5.37 16.76 -8.16
CA ILE A 163 5.59 17.90 -7.25
C ILE A 163 5.88 17.48 -5.80
N GLU A 164 5.95 16.18 -5.54
CA GLU A 164 6.31 15.64 -4.22
C GLU A 164 7.75 15.96 -3.84
N ASP A 165 7.97 16.25 -2.55
CA ASP A 165 9.30 16.60 -2.01
C ASP A 165 10.27 15.41 -2.02
N MET A 166 9.74 14.19 -1.94
CA MET A 166 10.51 12.94 -1.91
C MET A 166 10.19 12.09 -3.15
N PRO A 167 11.12 11.97 -4.11
CA PRO A 167 10.86 11.27 -5.38
C PRO A 167 10.66 9.76 -5.24
N ASN A 168 11.10 9.17 -4.11
CA ASN A 168 11.04 7.74 -3.83
C ASN A 168 9.84 7.39 -2.93
N ASN A 169 8.67 7.96 -3.22
CA ASN A 169 7.42 7.68 -2.51
C ASN A 169 6.72 6.48 -3.17
N TYR A 170 6.75 5.34 -2.50
CA TYR A 170 6.11 4.11 -2.96
C TYR A 170 5.08 3.63 -1.95
N THR A 171 3.94 3.15 -2.45
CA THR A 171 2.97 2.44 -1.64
C THR A 171 2.93 0.97 -2.07
N ARG A 172 3.03 0.09 -1.09
CA ARG A 172 2.85 -1.35 -1.25
C ARG A 172 1.42 -1.72 -0.93
N PHE A 173 0.78 -2.43 -1.85
CA PHE A 173 -0.55 -2.99 -1.68
C PHE A 173 -0.47 -4.50 -1.65
N PHE A 174 -1.35 -5.13 -0.88
CA PHE A 174 -1.68 -6.52 -1.03
C PHE A 174 -2.95 -6.68 -1.87
N VAL A 175 -2.93 -7.66 -2.76
CA VAL A 175 -4.12 -8.15 -3.44
C VAL A 175 -4.70 -9.25 -2.58
N VAL A 176 -5.87 -9.03 -2.00
CA VAL A 176 -6.55 -10.02 -1.16
C VAL A 176 -7.69 -10.69 -1.92
N GLY A 177 -7.89 -11.98 -1.70
CA GLY A 177 -8.92 -12.77 -2.39
C GLY A 177 -9.28 -14.03 -1.63
N LYS A 178 -10.28 -14.77 -2.14
CA LYS A 178 -10.69 -16.08 -1.64
C LYS A 178 -9.82 -17.19 -2.26
N GLY A 179 -9.67 -18.29 -1.53
CA GLY A 179 -8.93 -19.47 -1.99
C GLY A 179 -7.42 -19.28 -1.96
N GLU A 180 -6.70 -20.19 -2.60
CA GLU A 180 -5.25 -20.19 -2.61
C GLU A 180 -4.71 -19.37 -3.79
N PRO A 181 -3.66 -18.54 -3.56
CA PRO A 181 -3.03 -17.78 -4.62
C PRO A 181 -2.29 -18.68 -5.63
N PRO A 182 -2.09 -18.19 -6.87
CA PRO A 182 -1.35 -18.93 -7.88
C PRO A 182 0.13 -19.08 -7.51
N ARG A 183 0.71 -20.23 -7.85
CA ARG A 183 2.16 -20.41 -7.71
C ARG A 183 2.94 -19.58 -8.73
N SER A 184 4.11 -19.10 -8.29
CA SER A 184 5.04 -18.36 -9.13
C SER A 184 6.46 -18.90 -8.90
N THR A 185 7.33 -18.72 -9.90
CA THR A 185 8.78 -19.00 -9.78
C THR A 185 9.47 -18.05 -8.80
N ARG A 186 8.89 -16.87 -8.56
CA ARG A 186 9.36 -15.91 -7.59
C ARG A 186 8.20 -15.58 -6.65
N SER A 187 8.17 -16.26 -5.52
CA SER A 187 7.11 -16.11 -4.52
C SER A 187 7.62 -15.40 -3.27
N LYS A 188 6.70 -14.79 -2.56
CA LYS A 188 6.83 -14.39 -1.15
C LYS A 188 5.78 -15.08 -0.32
N THR A 189 6.09 -15.28 0.94
CA THR A 189 5.12 -15.76 1.93
C THR A 189 4.98 -14.72 3.03
N SER A 190 3.74 -14.34 3.32
CA SER A 190 3.42 -13.47 4.47
C SER A 190 2.70 -14.28 5.53
N LEU A 191 3.13 -14.11 6.78
CA LEU A 191 2.51 -14.75 7.94
C LEU A 191 2.50 -13.80 9.13
N VAL A 192 1.65 -14.09 10.10
CA VAL A 192 1.62 -13.42 11.39
C VAL A 192 1.70 -14.46 12.50
N PHE A 193 2.50 -14.19 13.52
CA PHE A 193 2.65 -15.07 14.65
C PHE A 193 2.72 -14.31 15.97
N ALA A 194 2.46 -15.02 17.08
CA ALA A 194 2.66 -14.53 18.42
C ALA A 194 3.48 -15.54 19.22
N VAL A 195 4.39 -15.05 20.04
CA VAL A 195 5.20 -15.89 20.95
C VAL A 195 4.87 -15.57 22.40
N PRO A 196 5.16 -16.48 23.34
CA PRO A 196 5.11 -16.18 24.76
C PRO A 196 5.97 -14.95 25.12
N ASN A 197 5.50 -14.11 26.03
CA ASN A 197 6.25 -12.94 26.47
C ASN A 197 7.30 -13.34 27.53
N THR A 198 8.32 -14.09 27.11
CA THR A 198 9.43 -14.53 27.94
C THR A 198 10.77 -14.26 27.25
N PRO A 199 11.86 -14.08 28.02
CA PRO A 199 13.17 -13.83 27.45
C PRO A 199 13.57 -14.87 26.39
N GLY A 200 14.04 -14.41 25.22
CA GLY A 200 14.48 -15.28 24.12
C GLY A 200 13.38 -15.82 23.21
N SER A 201 12.09 -15.70 23.55
CA SER A 201 10.99 -16.29 22.73
C SER A 201 11.01 -15.82 21.28
N LEU A 202 11.15 -14.52 21.03
CA LEU A 202 11.23 -13.98 19.66
C LEU A 202 12.52 -14.44 18.96
N TYR A 203 13.65 -14.43 19.66
CA TYR A 203 14.93 -14.90 19.11
C TYR A 203 14.85 -16.34 18.64
N HIS A 204 14.29 -17.23 19.46
CA HIS A 204 14.14 -18.64 19.09
C HIS A 204 13.15 -18.84 17.93
N ALA A 205 12.08 -18.05 17.86
CA ALA A 205 11.13 -18.07 16.75
C ALA A 205 11.79 -17.62 15.43
N LEU A 206 12.55 -16.53 15.44
CA LEU A 206 13.29 -16.05 14.27
C LEU A 206 14.44 -16.99 13.90
N GLY A 207 15.04 -17.70 14.88
CA GLY A 207 16.05 -18.72 14.66
C GLY A 207 15.58 -19.88 13.77
N GLU A 208 14.27 -20.19 13.78
CA GLU A 208 13.72 -21.23 12.90
C GLU A 208 13.84 -20.88 11.39
N PHE A 209 13.79 -19.60 11.07
CA PHE A 209 14.05 -19.10 9.71
C PHE A 209 15.56 -19.03 9.41
N ALA A 210 16.32 -18.42 10.31
CA ALA A 210 17.75 -18.20 10.11
C ALA A 210 18.54 -19.51 9.93
N THR A 211 18.28 -20.54 10.73
CA THR A 211 18.96 -21.84 10.64
C THR A 211 18.66 -22.60 9.35
N ARG A 212 17.57 -22.24 8.65
CA ARG A 212 17.16 -22.82 7.37
C ARG A 212 17.40 -21.89 6.19
N GLN A 213 18.17 -20.82 6.41
CA GLN A 213 18.53 -19.84 5.38
C GLN A 213 17.33 -19.19 4.70
N VAL A 214 16.21 -19.04 5.41
CA VAL A 214 15.03 -18.33 4.93
C VAL A 214 15.22 -16.83 5.15
N ASN A 215 15.24 -16.06 4.06
CA ASN A 215 15.37 -14.60 4.12
C ASN A 215 14.06 -13.95 4.52
N LEU A 216 14.11 -13.08 5.53
CA LEU A 216 12.98 -12.25 5.96
C LEU A 216 13.10 -10.87 5.31
N THR A 217 12.08 -10.49 4.53
CA THR A 217 12.04 -9.18 3.83
C THR A 217 11.28 -8.12 4.62
N LYS A 218 10.48 -8.53 5.63
CA LYS A 218 9.79 -7.65 6.56
C LYS A 218 9.67 -8.34 7.93
N LEU A 219 9.82 -7.55 8.97
CA LEU A 219 9.48 -7.94 10.34
C LEU A 219 8.89 -6.72 11.04
N GLU A 220 7.66 -6.82 11.49
CA GLU A 220 6.97 -5.74 12.20
C GLU A 220 6.23 -6.27 13.42
N SER A 221 6.45 -5.64 14.57
CA SER A 221 5.75 -5.97 15.81
C SER A 221 4.58 -5.04 16.05
N ARG A 222 3.44 -5.61 16.47
CA ARG A 222 2.25 -4.85 16.81
C ARG A 222 1.60 -5.31 18.12
N PRO A 223 1.11 -4.39 18.95
CA PRO A 223 0.31 -4.75 20.11
C PRO A 223 -0.96 -5.50 19.70
N ARG A 224 -1.31 -6.55 20.41
CA ARG A 224 -2.56 -7.27 20.19
C ARG A 224 -3.72 -6.50 20.82
N ARG A 225 -4.75 -6.13 20.01
CA ARG A 225 -5.86 -5.27 20.45
C ARG A 225 -6.55 -5.72 21.75
N ASN A 226 -6.76 -7.02 21.92
CA ASN A 226 -7.55 -7.57 23.03
C ASN A 226 -6.69 -8.14 24.16
N ARG A 227 -5.37 -7.98 24.10
CA ARG A 227 -4.42 -8.49 25.10
C ARG A 227 -3.29 -7.49 25.31
N PRO A 228 -3.42 -6.56 26.26
CA PRO A 228 -2.36 -5.59 26.56
C PRO A 228 -1.01 -6.28 26.81
N TRP A 229 0.05 -5.66 26.30
CA TRP A 229 1.44 -6.13 26.42
C TRP A 229 1.76 -7.47 25.73
N GLN A 230 0.83 -8.03 24.93
CA GLN A 230 1.13 -9.11 24.01
C GLN A 230 1.28 -8.56 22.58
N TYR A 231 2.27 -9.07 21.87
CA TYR A 231 2.60 -8.62 20.52
C TYR A 231 2.33 -9.73 19.51
N VAL A 232 1.92 -9.32 18.33
CA VAL A 232 1.93 -10.14 17.12
C VAL A 232 3.03 -9.61 16.20
N PHE A 233 3.65 -10.52 15.47
CA PHE A 233 4.73 -10.24 14.54
C PHE A 233 4.28 -10.58 13.12
N TYR A 234 4.27 -9.58 12.26
CA TYR A 234 4.04 -9.77 10.82
C TYR A 234 5.39 -9.96 10.16
N VAL A 235 5.50 -10.99 9.36
CA VAL A 235 6.73 -11.36 8.66
C VAL A 235 6.43 -11.64 7.20
N ASP A 236 7.23 -11.07 6.32
CA ASP A 236 7.31 -11.49 4.92
C ASP A 236 8.65 -12.19 4.70
N LEU A 237 8.62 -13.28 3.98
CA LEU A 237 9.81 -14.04 3.62
C LEU A 237 9.84 -14.34 2.13
N ASP A 238 11.02 -14.49 1.58
CA ASP A 238 11.23 -14.93 0.20
C ASP A 238 10.95 -16.42 0.09
N GLY A 239 10.21 -16.81 -0.96
CA GLY A 239 9.89 -18.19 -1.31
C GLY A 239 8.45 -18.58 -0.96
N HIS A 240 8.07 -19.78 -1.38
CA HIS A 240 6.71 -20.33 -1.22
C HIS A 240 6.65 -21.28 -0.02
N TRP A 241 5.59 -21.22 0.78
CA TRP A 241 5.44 -22.02 2.00
C TRP A 241 5.60 -23.54 1.81
N GLN A 242 5.35 -24.07 0.60
CA GLN A 242 5.51 -25.48 0.26
C GLN A 242 6.95 -25.86 -0.16
N GLU A 243 7.88 -24.93 -0.21
CA GLU A 243 9.30 -25.26 -0.36
C GLU A 243 9.81 -25.92 0.93
N GLU A 244 10.60 -26.98 0.78
CA GLU A 244 10.96 -27.86 1.90
C GLU A 244 11.56 -27.11 3.08
N HIS A 245 12.54 -26.23 2.83
CA HIS A 245 13.19 -25.44 3.89
C HIS A 245 12.26 -24.42 4.54
N ILE A 246 11.33 -23.81 3.79
CA ILE A 246 10.33 -22.85 4.28
C ILE A 246 9.26 -23.59 5.09
N SER A 247 8.75 -24.70 4.58
CA SER A 247 7.80 -25.54 5.29
C SER A 247 8.39 -26.02 6.64
N ALA A 248 9.65 -26.48 6.64
CA ALA A 248 10.34 -26.87 7.86
C ALA A 248 10.52 -25.69 8.84
N ALA A 249 10.78 -24.46 8.33
CA ALA A 249 10.87 -23.27 9.18
C ALA A 249 9.51 -22.93 9.82
N ILE A 250 8.42 -22.99 9.04
CA ILE A 250 7.06 -22.73 9.54
C ILE A 250 6.66 -23.79 10.60
N VAL A 251 6.96 -25.07 10.37
CA VAL A 251 6.74 -26.12 11.37
C VAL A 251 7.54 -25.86 12.64
N GLY A 252 8.80 -25.45 12.52
CA GLY A 252 9.63 -25.05 13.67
C GLY A 252 9.01 -23.88 14.43
N LEU A 253 8.51 -22.86 13.69
CA LEU A 253 7.80 -21.72 14.27
C LEU A 253 6.53 -22.15 15.02
N LEU A 254 5.73 -23.08 14.49
CA LEU A 254 4.51 -23.59 15.15
C LEU A 254 4.80 -24.21 16.51
N ASN A 255 5.98 -24.84 16.69
CA ASN A 255 6.40 -25.39 17.98
C ASN A 255 6.85 -24.34 19.01
N ARG A 256 7.08 -23.09 18.57
CA ARG A 256 7.55 -21.97 19.39
C ARG A 256 6.47 -20.93 19.65
N ALA A 257 5.57 -20.78 18.71
CA ALA A 257 4.54 -19.73 18.71
C ALA A 257 3.30 -20.18 19.48
N ALA A 258 2.64 -19.23 20.13
CA ALA A 258 1.30 -19.40 20.70
C ALA A 258 0.21 -19.29 19.63
N PHE A 259 0.54 -18.70 18.47
CA PHE A 259 -0.38 -18.49 17.35
C PHE A 259 0.44 -18.27 16.08
N VAL A 260 -0.01 -18.84 14.96
CA VAL A 260 0.51 -18.60 13.62
C VAL A 260 -0.67 -18.56 12.65
N LYS A 261 -0.73 -17.54 11.79
CA LYS A 261 -1.66 -17.45 10.67
C LYS A 261 -0.87 -17.21 9.40
N LEU A 262 -1.00 -18.11 8.43
CA LEU A 262 -0.46 -17.91 7.07
C LEU A 262 -1.42 -16.97 6.32
N LEU A 263 -0.94 -15.79 5.94
CA LEU A 263 -1.71 -14.83 5.17
C LEU A 263 -1.76 -15.17 3.69
N GLY A 264 -0.70 -15.78 3.16
CA GLY A 264 -0.62 -16.27 1.78
C GLY A 264 0.82 -16.47 1.32
N SER A 265 1.00 -17.29 0.27
CA SER A 265 2.21 -17.35 -0.53
C SER A 265 1.86 -16.98 -1.95
N TYR A 266 2.42 -15.90 -2.46
CA TYR A 266 1.95 -15.20 -3.65
C TYR A 266 3.12 -14.77 -4.55
N PRO A 267 2.86 -14.45 -5.83
CA PRO A 267 3.87 -13.87 -6.72
C PRO A 267 4.44 -12.56 -6.14
N ALA A 268 5.76 -12.50 -6.01
CA ALA A 268 6.44 -11.28 -5.59
C ALA A 268 6.34 -10.21 -6.68
N ALA A 269 6.17 -8.95 -6.28
CA ALA A 269 6.22 -7.84 -7.21
C ALA A 269 7.59 -7.80 -7.93
N PRO A 270 7.65 -7.30 -9.17
CA PRO A 270 8.91 -7.03 -9.83
C PRO A 270 9.79 -6.12 -8.95
N PRO A 271 11.11 -6.25 -9.00
CA PRO A 271 12.01 -5.29 -8.37
C PRO A 271 11.66 -3.88 -8.85
N LEU A 272 11.74 -2.92 -7.93
CA LEU A 272 11.68 -1.51 -8.34
C LEU A 272 12.81 -1.29 -9.36
N GLU A 273 12.48 -0.78 -10.53
CA GLU A 273 13.51 -0.30 -11.47
C GLU A 273 14.31 0.76 -10.71
N GLN A 274 15.61 0.51 -10.54
CA GLN A 274 16.53 1.53 -10.08
C GLN A 274 16.61 2.55 -11.22
N GLU A 275 15.74 3.57 -11.19
CA GLU A 275 16.03 4.79 -11.96
C GLU A 275 17.42 5.20 -11.49
N SER A 276 18.39 5.19 -12.42
CA SER A 276 19.80 5.47 -12.17
C SER A 276 19.88 6.77 -11.35
N ILE A 277 20.21 6.64 -10.07
CA ILE A 277 20.54 7.78 -9.21
C ILE A 277 21.94 8.24 -9.65
N ALA A 278 22.01 8.86 -10.84
CA ALA A 278 23.12 9.66 -11.24
C ALA A 278 23.04 10.97 -10.42
N GLY A 279 23.60 10.98 -9.23
CA GLY A 279 23.73 12.21 -8.47
C GLY A 279 23.78 12.15 -6.95
N GLN A 280 23.78 10.97 -6.31
CA GLN A 280 23.96 10.92 -4.84
C GLN A 280 24.93 9.78 -4.44
N SER A 281 26.19 9.95 -4.85
CA SER A 281 27.31 9.25 -4.24
C SER A 281 27.92 10.18 -3.21
N ALA A 282 27.35 10.26 -2.02
CA ALA A 282 28.00 10.74 -0.79
C ALA A 282 26.99 10.67 0.36
N LEU A 283 27.04 9.59 1.11
CA LEU A 283 26.71 9.49 2.54
C LEU A 283 26.33 8.04 2.90
N LEU A 284 27.36 7.22 2.99
CA LEU A 284 27.37 6.02 3.86
C LEU A 284 28.83 5.56 3.98
N GLN A 285 29.60 6.34 4.76
CA GLN A 285 30.76 5.83 5.46
C GLN A 285 30.41 5.86 6.94
N ILE A 286 29.97 4.74 7.47
CA ILE A 286 30.14 4.38 8.87
C ILE A 286 30.61 2.94 8.89
#